data_7dca69acf12b9055564e7913b4c97ca2
#
_entry.id   7dca69acf12b9055564e7913b4c97ca2
#
_cell.length_a   1.000
_cell.length_b   1.000
_cell.length_c   1.000
_cell.angle_alpha   90.00
_cell.angle_beta   90.00
_cell.angle_gamma   90.00
#
_symmetry.space_group_name_H-M   'P 1'
#
loop_
_entity.id
_entity.type
_entity.pdbx_description
1 polymer ?
#
loop_
_entity_poly.entity_id
_entity_poly.type
_entity_poly.pdbx_seq_one_letter_code
_entity_poly.pdbx_strand_id
1 'polypeptide(L)'
;MSKTKLKKTLFIAFILLFCFYYISFPAQVSACAKAGVLLWFNQIFPLLFIFTILSNLIISTNVLQSVPNKYILLLTYLIGLIFGFPIGAKLTADFSAHGYINTKYIEILSAFSNHFSLPFIITYAFSEQLGIHNHYSIY
;
A
#
# COMPACT_ATOMS: atom_id res chain seq x y z
N MET A 1 -13.95 -22.57 28.49
CA MET A 1 -12.59 -22.18 27.99
C MET A 1 -12.61 -20.69 27.72
N SER A 2 -11.72 -19.90 28.32
CA SER A 2 -11.72 -18.43 28.14
C SER A 2 -11.47 -18.08 26.65
N LYS A 3 -12.21 -17.12 26.10
CA LYS A 3 -12.09 -16.66 24.71
C LYS A 3 -10.64 -16.33 24.30
N THR A 4 -9.83 -15.89 25.26
CA THR A 4 -8.39 -15.60 25.07
C THR A 4 -7.55 -16.87 24.92
N LYS A 5 -7.86 -17.94 25.64
CA LYS A 5 -7.17 -19.23 25.48
C LYS A 5 -7.48 -19.86 24.12
N LEU A 6 -8.73 -19.80 23.69
CA LEU A 6 -9.13 -20.31 22.37
C LEU A 6 -8.41 -19.58 21.24
N LYS A 7 -8.33 -18.23 21.28
CA LYS A 7 -7.59 -17.45 20.27
C LYS A 7 -6.12 -17.80 20.21
N LYS A 8 -5.45 -17.98 21.37
CA LYS A 8 -4.04 -18.40 21.44
C LYS A 8 -3.83 -19.79 20.83
N THR A 9 -4.70 -20.74 21.18
CA THR A 9 -4.63 -22.11 20.65
C THR A 9 -4.82 -22.13 19.14
N LEU A 10 -5.80 -21.39 18.61
CA LEU A 10 -6.04 -21.27 17.16
C LEU A 10 -4.83 -20.64 16.45
N PHE A 11 -4.22 -19.64 17.05
CA PHE A 11 -3.03 -18.99 16.48
C PHE A 11 -1.84 -19.94 16.42
N ILE A 12 -1.59 -20.69 17.49
CA ILE A 12 -0.53 -21.70 17.52
C ILE A 12 -0.79 -22.80 16.50
N ALA A 13 -2.03 -23.31 16.41
CA ALA A 13 -2.41 -24.31 15.42
C ALA A 13 -2.18 -23.82 13.99
N PHE A 14 -2.51 -22.56 13.71
CA PHE A 14 -2.25 -21.93 12.41
C PHE A 14 -0.75 -21.89 12.08
N ILE A 15 0.09 -21.48 13.04
CA ILE A 15 1.55 -21.47 12.85
C ILE A 15 2.09 -22.87 12.55
N LEU A 16 1.65 -23.86 13.34
CA LEU A 16 2.09 -25.25 13.14
C LEU A 16 1.67 -25.79 11.77
N LEU A 17 0.45 -25.50 11.34
CA LEU A 17 -0.04 -25.87 10.01
C LEU A 17 0.76 -25.22 8.89
N PHE A 18 1.11 -23.95 9.05
CA PHE A 18 1.96 -23.23 8.10
C PHE A 18 3.38 -23.81 8.04
N CYS A 19 3.97 -24.12 9.20
CA CYS A 19 5.29 -24.78 9.26
C CYS A 19 5.25 -26.17 8.61
N PHE A 20 4.19 -26.93 8.86
CA PHE A 20 4.02 -28.25 8.24
C PHE A 20 3.92 -28.14 6.71
N TYR A 21 3.14 -27.17 6.22
CA TYR A 21 3.03 -26.91 4.79
C TYR A 21 4.38 -26.52 4.17
N TYR A 22 5.14 -25.65 4.84
CA TYR A 22 6.47 -25.24 4.38
C TYR A 22 7.43 -26.43 4.26
N ILE A 23 7.44 -27.32 5.26
CA ILE A 23 8.29 -28.52 5.26
C ILE A 23 7.86 -29.52 4.19
N SER A 24 6.55 -29.64 3.94
CA SER A 24 6.00 -30.57 2.94
C SER A 24 6.23 -30.11 1.50
N PHE A 25 6.24 -28.80 1.26
CA PHE A 25 6.34 -28.22 -0.10
C PHE A 25 7.38 -27.09 -0.21
N PRO A 26 8.65 -27.34 0.17
CA PRO A 26 9.64 -26.27 0.28
C PRO A 26 9.94 -25.57 -1.06
N ALA A 27 9.95 -26.34 -2.15
CA ALA A 27 10.23 -25.80 -3.48
C ALA A 27 9.13 -24.83 -3.97
N GLN A 28 7.87 -25.22 -3.80
CA GLN A 28 6.74 -24.37 -4.18
C GLN A 28 6.66 -23.09 -3.32
N VAL A 29 6.82 -23.23 -2.01
CA VAL A 29 6.81 -22.09 -1.10
C VAL A 29 7.95 -21.11 -1.41
N SER A 30 9.16 -21.64 -1.67
CA SER A 30 10.31 -20.83 -2.06
C SER A 30 10.09 -20.12 -3.41
N ALA A 31 9.52 -20.81 -4.40
CA ALA A 31 9.21 -20.23 -5.70
C ALA A 31 8.16 -19.10 -5.58
N CYS A 32 7.09 -19.31 -4.84
CA CYS A 32 6.07 -18.29 -4.58
C CYS A 32 6.63 -17.09 -3.81
N ALA A 33 7.44 -17.33 -2.79
CA ALA A 33 8.09 -16.27 -2.03
C ALA A 33 9.02 -15.43 -2.93
N LYS A 34 9.85 -16.07 -3.75
CA LYS A 34 10.71 -15.39 -4.72
C LYS A 34 9.91 -14.57 -5.72
N ALA A 35 8.83 -15.13 -6.28
CA ALA A 35 7.95 -14.41 -7.21
C ALA A 35 7.32 -13.18 -6.54
N GLY A 36 6.84 -13.30 -5.31
CA GLY A 36 6.28 -12.19 -4.55
C GLY A 36 7.30 -11.08 -4.27
N VAL A 37 8.51 -11.44 -3.87
CA VAL A 37 9.60 -10.47 -3.64
C VAL A 37 9.99 -9.75 -4.94
N LEU A 38 10.11 -10.48 -6.05
CA LEU A 38 10.43 -9.88 -7.35
C LEU A 38 9.32 -8.93 -7.83
N LEU A 39 8.06 -9.33 -7.68
CA LEU A 39 6.92 -8.48 -8.00
C LEU A 39 6.95 -7.18 -7.18
N TRP A 40 7.16 -7.29 -5.87
CA TRP A 40 7.28 -6.14 -4.99
C TRP A 40 8.44 -5.23 -5.39
N PHE A 41 9.61 -5.81 -5.63
CA PHE A 41 10.81 -5.06 -5.98
C PHE A 41 10.69 -4.35 -7.33
N ASN A 42 10.10 -5.01 -8.32
CA ASN A 42 9.99 -4.46 -9.67
C ASN A 42 8.85 -3.45 -9.83
N GLN A 43 7.75 -3.58 -9.07
CA GLN A 43 6.57 -2.75 -9.25
C GLN A 43 6.35 -1.76 -8.10
N ILE A 44 6.43 -2.20 -6.86
CA ILE A 44 6.07 -1.37 -5.70
C ILE A 44 7.25 -0.52 -5.25
N PHE A 45 8.43 -1.11 -5.15
CA PHE A 45 9.63 -0.42 -4.66
C PHE A 45 10.01 0.84 -5.46
N PRO A 46 10.06 0.83 -6.81
CA PRO A 46 10.40 2.02 -7.59
C PRO A 46 9.42 3.17 -7.36
N LEU A 47 8.13 2.87 -7.31
CA LEU A 47 7.08 3.84 -7.01
C LEU A 47 7.26 4.46 -5.62
N LEU A 48 7.43 3.63 -4.59
CA LEU A 48 7.68 4.09 -3.23
C LEU A 48 8.93 4.98 -3.14
N PHE A 49 10.00 4.59 -3.83
CA PHE A 49 11.26 5.32 -3.83
C PHE A 49 11.09 6.71 -4.43
N ILE A 50 10.46 6.82 -5.60
CA ILE A 50 10.17 8.11 -6.26
C ILE A 50 9.31 9.00 -5.35
N PHE A 51 8.23 8.46 -4.78
CA PHE A 51 7.37 9.24 -3.89
C PHE A 51 8.03 9.62 -2.57
N THR A 52 8.97 8.81 -2.08
CA THR A 52 9.77 9.18 -0.89
C THR A 52 10.67 10.38 -1.18
N ILE A 53 11.33 10.39 -2.34
CA ILE A 53 12.14 11.55 -2.76
C ILE A 53 11.26 12.79 -2.93
N LEU A 54 10.13 12.65 -3.62
CA LEU A 54 9.21 13.76 -3.87
C LEU A 54 8.63 14.34 -2.56
N SER A 55 8.20 13.50 -1.66
CA SER A 55 7.72 13.89 -0.32
C SER A 55 8.78 14.67 0.44
N ASN A 56 10.00 14.15 0.52
CA ASN A 56 11.10 14.82 1.20
C ASN A 56 11.46 16.16 0.54
N LEU A 57 11.41 16.25 -0.79
CA LEU A 57 11.63 17.49 -1.52
C LEU A 57 10.57 18.54 -1.17
N ILE A 58 9.30 18.17 -1.19
CA ILE A 58 8.18 19.06 -0.81
C ILE A 58 8.33 19.55 0.63
N ILE A 59 8.68 18.65 1.54
CA ILE A 59 8.89 18.97 2.95
C ILE A 59 10.10 19.93 3.12
N SER A 60 11.20 19.65 2.45
CA SER A 60 12.43 20.44 2.58
C SER A 60 12.30 21.86 2.04
N THR A 61 11.42 22.10 1.08
CA THR A 61 11.16 23.45 0.52
C THR A 61 10.27 24.32 1.41
N ASN A 62 9.75 23.80 2.52
CA ASN A 62 8.82 24.48 3.41
C ASN A 62 7.55 25.06 2.73
N VAL A 63 7.30 24.71 1.48
CA VAL A 63 6.12 25.17 0.72
C VAL A 63 4.80 24.86 1.45
N LEU A 64 4.76 23.71 2.12
CA LEU A 64 3.57 23.27 2.86
C LEU A 64 3.21 24.17 4.05
N GLN A 65 4.17 24.94 4.59
CA GLN A 65 3.88 25.85 5.71
C GLN A 65 2.94 26.99 5.31
N SER A 66 2.97 27.38 4.03
CA SER A 66 2.10 28.43 3.48
C SER A 66 0.73 27.90 3.03
N VAL A 67 0.54 26.57 3.05
CA VAL A 67 -0.68 25.94 2.56
C VAL A 67 -1.59 25.61 3.74
N PRO A 68 -2.85 26.05 3.75
CA PRO A 68 -3.81 25.67 4.79
C PRO A 68 -3.99 24.15 4.88
N ASN A 69 -4.07 23.61 6.09
CA ASN A 69 -4.14 22.18 6.36
C ASN A 69 -5.19 21.41 5.55
N LYS A 70 -6.34 22.07 5.26
CA LYS A 70 -7.41 21.45 4.45
C LYS A 70 -6.96 21.08 3.03
N TYR A 71 -6.08 21.88 2.43
CA TYR A 71 -5.55 21.60 1.10
C TYR A 71 -4.47 20.53 1.12
N ILE A 72 -3.68 20.46 2.21
CA ILE A 72 -2.71 19.37 2.41
C ILE A 72 -3.44 18.04 2.57
N LEU A 73 -4.52 18.02 3.34
CA LEU A 73 -5.38 16.84 3.50
C LEU A 73 -5.97 16.40 2.15
N LEU A 74 -6.52 17.36 1.39
CA LEU A 74 -7.09 17.10 0.07
C LEU A 74 -6.03 16.58 -0.90
N LEU A 75 -4.85 17.19 -0.94
CA LEU A 75 -3.73 16.79 -1.80
C LEU A 75 -3.30 15.35 -1.47
N THR A 76 -3.10 15.05 -0.19
CA THR A 76 -2.72 13.72 0.27
C THR A 76 -3.76 12.67 -0.13
N TYR A 77 -5.04 13.00 0.04
CA TYR A 77 -6.15 12.14 -0.36
C TYR A 77 -6.18 11.91 -1.89
N LEU A 78 -6.06 12.98 -2.69
CA LEU A 78 -6.07 12.88 -4.16
C LEU A 78 -4.87 12.07 -4.69
N ILE A 79 -3.69 12.29 -4.14
CA ILE A 79 -2.51 11.49 -4.51
C ILE A 79 -2.72 10.03 -4.11
N GLY A 80 -3.25 9.77 -2.91
CA GLY A 80 -3.62 8.43 -2.48
C GLY A 80 -4.65 7.78 -3.39
N LEU A 81 -5.64 8.52 -3.85
CA LEU A 81 -6.67 8.04 -4.76
C LEU A 81 -6.10 7.64 -6.13
N ILE A 82 -5.21 8.45 -6.67
CA ILE A 82 -4.60 8.22 -8.00
C ILE A 82 -3.62 7.06 -7.96
N PHE A 83 -2.71 7.07 -6.99
CA PHE A 83 -1.62 6.10 -6.93
C PHE A 83 -1.91 4.88 -6.05
N GLY A 84 -2.90 4.99 -5.17
CA GLY A 84 -3.33 3.89 -4.30
C GLY A 84 -2.31 3.51 -3.23
N PHE A 85 -2.48 2.29 -2.70
CA PHE A 85 -1.52 1.70 -1.77
C PHE A 85 -0.17 1.40 -2.49
N PRO A 86 0.97 1.65 -1.85
CA PRO A 86 1.16 2.15 -0.49
C PRO A 86 1.45 3.67 -0.42
N ILE A 87 1.31 4.40 -1.51
CA ILE A 87 1.77 5.79 -1.64
C ILE A 87 0.98 6.75 -0.77
N GLY A 88 -0.34 6.63 -0.75
CA GLY A 88 -1.18 7.48 0.08
C GLY A 88 -0.89 7.34 1.58
N ALA A 89 -0.68 6.11 2.04
CA ALA A 89 -0.28 5.85 3.42
C ALA A 89 1.10 6.43 3.74
N LYS A 90 2.06 6.31 2.82
CA LYS A 90 3.40 6.87 2.96
C LYS A 90 3.38 8.39 3.08
N LEU A 91 2.67 9.09 2.19
CA LEU A 91 2.52 10.55 2.24
C LEU A 91 1.83 11.01 3.52
N THR A 92 0.78 10.30 3.95
CA THR A 92 0.10 10.60 5.21
C THR A 92 1.07 10.51 6.39
N ALA A 93 1.90 9.48 6.43
CA ALA A 93 2.90 9.30 7.47
C ALA A 93 3.96 10.41 7.46
N ASP A 94 4.53 10.72 6.28
CA ASP A 94 5.56 11.74 6.14
C ASP A 94 5.05 13.14 6.54
N PHE A 95 3.89 13.54 6.03
CA PHE A 95 3.32 14.85 6.34
C PHE A 95 2.86 14.97 7.80
N SER A 96 2.42 13.87 8.39
CA SER A 96 2.09 13.83 9.82
C SER A 96 3.34 13.90 10.70
N ALA A 97 4.40 13.19 10.35
CA ALA A 97 5.67 13.22 11.09
C ALA A 97 6.28 14.63 11.15
N HIS A 98 6.02 15.45 10.13
CA HIS A 98 6.49 16.85 10.08
C HIS A 98 5.43 17.86 10.55
N GLY A 99 4.31 17.40 11.12
CA GLY A 99 3.29 18.27 11.72
C GLY A 99 2.34 18.96 10.73
N TYR A 100 2.39 18.63 9.44
CA TYR A 100 1.50 19.20 8.43
C TYR A 100 0.09 18.59 8.48
N ILE A 101 -0.06 17.37 8.99
CA ILE A 101 -1.34 16.69 9.15
C ILE A 101 -1.54 16.39 10.64
N ASN A 102 -2.69 16.79 11.17
CA ASN A 102 -3.04 16.48 12.55
C ASN A 102 -3.26 14.96 12.71
N THR A 103 -2.76 14.40 13.82
CA THR A 103 -2.86 12.98 14.15
C THR A 103 -4.29 12.43 14.08
N LYS A 104 -5.28 13.27 14.36
CA LYS A 104 -6.71 12.94 14.24
C LYS A 104 -7.12 12.43 12.86
N TYR A 105 -6.45 12.90 11.81
CA TYR A 105 -6.81 12.56 10.43
C TYR A 105 -5.97 11.40 9.85
N ILE A 106 -4.93 10.93 10.58
CA ILE A 106 -4.03 9.88 10.07
C ILE A 106 -4.79 8.59 9.78
N GLU A 107 -5.62 8.14 10.72
CA GLU A 107 -6.36 6.88 10.58
C GLU A 107 -7.33 6.95 9.40
N ILE A 108 -8.06 8.06 9.27
CA ILE A 108 -9.03 8.27 8.20
C ILE A 108 -8.31 8.34 6.85
N LEU A 109 -7.26 9.17 6.73
CA LEU A 109 -6.50 9.30 5.49
C LEU A 109 -5.82 7.99 5.10
N SER A 110 -5.20 7.30 6.04
CA SER A 110 -4.57 6.01 5.77
C SER A 110 -5.58 4.95 5.33
N ALA A 111 -6.77 4.92 5.92
CA ALA A 111 -7.83 4.01 5.52
C ALA A 111 -8.34 4.31 4.10
N PHE A 112 -8.60 5.59 3.80
CA PHE A 112 -9.08 6.01 2.48
C PHE A 112 -8.01 6.02 1.40
N SER A 113 -6.73 6.09 1.76
CA SER A 113 -5.61 6.03 0.81
C SER A 113 -5.08 4.61 0.60
N ASN A 114 -5.62 3.63 1.32
CA ASN A 114 -5.14 2.25 1.30
C ASN A 114 -6.03 1.36 0.41
N HIS A 115 -6.28 1.81 -0.80
CA HIS A 115 -7.07 1.11 -1.81
C HIS A 115 -6.26 0.88 -3.09
N PHE A 116 -6.81 0.12 -4.02
CA PHE A 116 -6.23 0.00 -5.37
C PHE A 116 -6.22 1.36 -6.08
N SER A 117 -5.17 1.63 -6.84
CA SER A 117 -5.11 2.87 -7.62
C SER A 117 -6.25 2.95 -8.63
N LEU A 118 -6.76 4.15 -8.89
CA LEU A 118 -7.78 4.37 -9.91
C LEU A 118 -7.39 3.80 -11.29
N PRO A 119 -6.16 4.04 -11.80
CA PRO A 119 -5.70 3.44 -13.05
C PRO A 119 -5.78 1.92 -13.04
N PHE A 120 -5.42 1.27 -11.93
CA PHE A 120 -5.52 -0.18 -11.80
C PHE A 120 -6.97 -0.66 -11.89
N ILE A 121 -7.88 -0.02 -11.14
CA ILE A 121 -9.30 -0.39 -11.15
C ILE A 121 -9.88 -0.22 -12.54
N ILE A 122 -9.59 0.90 -13.21
CA ILE A 122 -10.07 1.18 -14.56
C ILE A 122 -9.51 0.14 -15.55
N THR A 123 -8.20 -0.09 -15.53
CA THR A 123 -7.56 -1.05 -16.43
C THR A 123 -8.10 -2.45 -16.22
N TYR A 124 -8.22 -2.90 -14.97
CA TYR A 124 -8.76 -4.21 -14.63
C TYR A 124 -10.24 -4.35 -15.06
N ALA A 125 -11.06 -3.35 -14.75
CA ALA A 125 -12.48 -3.39 -15.13
C ALA A 125 -12.68 -3.39 -16.64
N PHE A 126 -11.91 -2.58 -17.38
CA PHE A 126 -12.05 -2.50 -18.84
C PHE A 126 -11.38 -3.66 -19.57
N SER A 127 -10.20 -4.11 -19.16
CA SER A 127 -9.49 -5.19 -19.86
C SER A 127 -10.05 -6.57 -19.54
N GLU A 128 -10.27 -6.87 -18.26
CA GLU A 128 -10.64 -8.21 -17.82
C GLU A 128 -12.15 -8.45 -17.78
N GLN A 129 -12.92 -7.46 -17.33
CA GLN A 129 -14.36 -7.63 -17.12
C GLN A 129 -15.19 -7.30 -18.36
N LEU A 130 -14.79 -6.31 -19.15
CA LEU A 130 -15.53 -5.90 -20.35
C LEU A 130 -14.95 -6.47 -21.64
N GLY A 131 -13.84 -7.22 -21.57
CA GLY A 131 -13.21 -7.85 -22.73
C GLY A 131 -12.70 -6.84 -23.77
N ILE A 132 -12.55 -5.58 -23.41
CA ILE A 132 -12.02 -4.54 -24.27
C ILE A 132 -10.50 -4.69 -24.26
N HIS A 133 -9.98 -5.60 -25.07
CA HIS A 133 -8.55 -5.68 -25.33
C HIS A 133 -8.10 -4.43 -26.10
N ASN A 134 -7.79 -3.37 -25.39
CA ASN A 134 -7.01 -2.32 -25.99
C ASN A 134 -5.58 -2.85 -26.22
N HIS A 135 -5.12 -2.79 -27.46
CA HIS A 135 -3.81 -3.17 -27.99
C HIS A 135 -2.65 -2.33 -27.40
N TYR A 136 -2.69 -1.98 -26.14
CA TYR A 136 -1.57 -1.35 -25.45
C TYR A 136 -0.90 -2.40 -24.56
N SER A 137 -0.25 -3.37 -25.22
CA SER A 137 0.84 -4.14 -24.61
C SER A 137 1.94 -3.14 -24.30
N ILE A 138 1.97 -2.61 -23.11
CA ILE A 138 3.15 -1.92 -22.59
C ILE A 138 4.08 -3.03 -22.09
N TYR A 139 5.18 -3.20 -22.84
CA TYR A 139 6.31 -4.07 -22.53
C TYR A 139 6.93 -3.73 -21.18
#